data_56232003aaeafeb3c25ff5b0c0640167
#
_entry.id   56232003aaeafeb3c25ff5b0c0640167
#
_cell.length_a   1.000
_cell.length_b   1.000
_cell.length_c   1.000
_cell.angle_alpha   90.00
_cell.angle_beta   90.00
_cell.angle_gamma   90.00
#
_symmetry.space_group_name_H-M   'P 1'
#
loop_
_entity.id
_entity.type
_entity.pdbx_description
1 polymer ?
#
loop_
_entity_poly.entity_id
_entity_poly.type
_entity_poly.pdbx_seq_one_letter_code
_entity_poly.pdbx_strand_id
1 'polypeptide(L)'
;MPNSALIVYVSGNDSSSALKARLISKGYGVHCIAIDPANGRIQWHPDNGPAPQPRPLGSVVYHKVFIVGHHALTRGMPTRRGVALGDRLLPTSHLIDMLVAAGLHEPSRFILIVCNAARGSSTGNVMQDDIGYSTGHNFASRLSEIDWFTADVHAYTQEVGVIDEGTHALMQTAARHGIIQANQVLPLGSRYHMSGSNLPPPRPRAVAGSKMRFYFQNRVLCCSAIY
;
A
#
# COMPACT_ATOMS: atom_id res chain seq x y z
N MET A 1 -14.11 -12.31 16.42
CA MET A 1 -12.83 -11.62 16.67
C MET A 1 -12.84 -10.31 15.89
N PRO A 2 -12.31 -9.19 16.42
CA PRO A 2 -12.21 -7.98 15.63
C PRO A 2 -11.33 -8.24 14.39
N ASN A 3 -11.68 -7.64 13.26
CA ASN A 3 -10.85 -7.72 12.05
C ASN A 3 -9.47 -7.15 12.35
N SER A 4 -8.40 -7.90 12.05
CA SER A 4 -7.03 -7.46 12.28
C SER A 4 -6.40 -6.95 10.98
N ALA A 5 -5.61 -5.90 11.10
CA ALA A 5 -4.85 -5.32 10.00
C ALA A 5 -3.36 -5.19 10.37
N LEU A 6 -2.50 -5.46 9.41
CA LEU A 6 -1.08 -5.22 9.49
C LEU A 6 -0.71 -4.06 8.57
N ILE A 7 0.09 -3.13 9.06
CA ILE A 7 0.71 -2.09 8.25
C ILE A 7 2.21 -2.37 8.18
N VAL A 8 2.73 -2.49 6.97
CA VAL A 8 4.15 -2.74 6.67
C VAL A 8 4.73 -1.48 6.05
N TYR A 9 5.63 -0.82 6.75
CA TYR A 9 6.37 0.35 6.26
C TYR A 9 7.66 -0.11 5.61
N VAL A 10 7.80 0.12 4.31
CA VAL A 10 9.01 -0.25 3.55
C VAL A 10 10.01 0.90 3.51
N SER A 11 9.58 2.13 3.62
CA SER A 11 10.45 3.31 3.78
C SER A 11 9.79 4.24 4.77
N GLY A 12 10.58 4.85 5.66
CA GLY A 12 10.08 5.73 6.71
C GLY A 12 9.09 6.75 6.13
N ASN A 13 7.83 6.56 6.47
CA ASN A 13 6.76 7.38 5.96
C ASN A 13 5.93 7.88 7.15
N ASP A 14 5.98 9.20 7.39
CA ASP A 14 5.31 9.85 8.54
C ASP A 14 3.77 9.77 8.48
N SER A 15 3.19 9.37 7.34
CA SER A 15 1.74 9.19 7.18
C SER A 15 1.17 7.93 7.85
N SER A 16 2.02 7.21 8.56
CA SER A 16 1.72 5.94 9.21
C SER A 16 0.69 6.02 10.32
N SER A 17 0.84 6.99 11.21
CA SER A 17 -0.03 7.19 12.37
C SER A 17 -1.48 7.51 11.96
N ALA A 18 -1.67 8.31 10.94
CA ALA A 18 -2.98 8.67 10.42
C ALA A 18 -3.73 7.47 9.79
N LEU A 19 -3.03 6.62 9.03
CA LEU A 19 -3.61 5.38 8.49
C LEU A 19 -4.02 4.43 9.62
N LYS A 20 -3.14 4.26 10.63
CA LYS A 20 -3.41 3.43 11.80
C LYS A 20 -4.64 3.92 12.56
N ALA A 21 -4.69 5.22 12.90
CA ALA A 21 -5.82 5.82 13.60
C ALA A 21 -7.15 5.61 12.85
N ARG A 22 -7.13 5.76 11.52
CA ARG A 22 -8.30 5.52 10.68
C ARG A 22 -8.75 4.05 10.68
N LEU A 23 -7.82 3.11 10.68
CA LEU A 23 -8.19 1.68 10.74
C LEU A 23 -8.76 1.32 12.11
N ILE A 24 -8.19 1.85 13.19
CA ILE A 24 -8.71 1.69 14.55
C ILE A 24 -10.13 2.28 14.64
N SER A 25 -10.39 3.47 14.09
CA SER A 25 -11.73 4.08 14.08
C SER A 25 -12.77 3.26 13.31
N LYS A 26 -12.32 2.34 12.44
CA LYS A 26 -13.16 1.37 11.72
C LYS A 26 -13.26 0.02 12.43
N GLY A 27 -12.80 -0.10 13.65
CA GLY A 27 -12.89 -1.31 14.45
C GLY A 27 -11.84 -2.39 14.13
N TYR A 28 -10.73 -2.04 13.45
CA TYR A 28 -9.61 -2.97 13.25
C TYR A 28 -8.68 -2.99 14.46
N GLY A 29 -8.24 -4.18 14.85
CA GLY A 29 -7.00 -4.34 15.63
C GLY A 29 -5.81 -4.12 14.69
N VAL A 30 -4.96 -3.11 14.94
CA VAL A 30 -3.90 -2.71 14.01
C VAL A 30 -2.54 -2.95 14.62
N HIS A 31 -1.68 -3.66 13.89
CA HIS A 31 -0.26 -3.79 14.17
C HIS A 31 0.56 -3.13 13.07
N CYS A 32 1.72 -2.61 13.43
CA CYS A 32 2.62 -1.91 12.52
C CYS A 32 4.01 -2.53 12.60
N ILE A 33 4.60 -2.81 11.45
CA ILE A 33 6.01 -3.20 11.32
C ILE A 33 6.70 -2.29 10.31
N ALA A 34 8.00 -2.15 10.46
CA ALA A 34 8.86 -1.47 9.49
C ALA A 34 9.93 -2.42 8.98
N ILE A 35 10.38 -2.19 7.75
CA ILE A 35 11.55 -2.83 7.21
C ILE A 35 12.71 -1.86 7.35
N ASP A 36 13.73 -2.25 8.10
CA ASP A 36 14.93 -1.46 8.32
C ASP A 36 15.70 -1.29 6.99
N PRO A 37 15.88 -0.06 6.48
CA PRO A 37 16.56 0.18 5.23
C PRO A 37 18.06 -0.21 5.27
N ALA A 38 18.67 -0.22 6.44
CA ALA A 38 20.08 -0.54 6.59
C ALA A 38 20.37 -2.04 6.40
N ASN A 39 19.51 -2.90 6.92
CA ASN A 39 19.75 -4.34 6.96
C ASN A 39 18.62 -5.20 6.38
N GLY A 40 17.49 -4.59 5.98
CA GLY A 40 16.33 -5.28 5.44
C GLY A 40 15.58 -6.14 6.46
N ARG A 41 15.76 -5.92 7.76
CA ARG A 41 15.09 -6.71 8.79
C ARG A 41 13.73 -6.11 9.15
N ILE A 42 12.79 -7.00 9.48
CA ILE A 42 11.49 -6.60 10.03
C ILE A 42 11.65 -6.20 11.48
N GLN A 43 11.10 -5.03 11.83
CA GLN A 43 11.05 -4.50 13.18
C GLN A 43 9.63 -4.09 13.54
N TRP A 44 9.25 -4.20 14.82
CA TRP A 44 8.00 -3.62 15.29
C TRP A 44 8.09 -2.09 15.26
N HIS A 45 7.10 -1.45 14.68
CA HIS A 45 7.07 0.01 14.57
C HIS A 45 6.75 0.65 15.93
N PRO A 46 7.40 1.76 16.30
CA PRO A 46 7.15 2.47 17.57
C PRO A 46 5.68 2.84 17.81
N ASP A 47 4.90 3.05 16.75
CA ASP A 47 3.46 3.33 16.83
C ASP A 47 2.65 2.21 17.51
N ASN A 48 3.20 1.04 17.74
CA ASN A 48 2.52 -0.01 18.50
C ASN A 48 2.44 0.28 20.02
N GLY A 49 3.03 1.39 20.48
CA GLY A 49 3.17 1.72 21.88
C GLY A 49 4.39 1.09 22.53
N PRO A 50 4.55 1.14 23.84
CA PRO A 50 5.68 0.55 24.55
C PRO A 50 5.77 -0.93 24.14
N ALA A 51 6.90 -1.27 23.56
CA ALA A 51 7.14 -2.47 22.80
C ALA A 51 6.57 -3.73 23.47
N PRO A 52 5.54 -4.37 22.91
CA PRO A 52 5.26 -5.74 23.29
C PRO A 52 6.45 -6.59 22.86
N GLN A 53 6.81 -7.58 23.66
CA GLN A 53 7.76 -8.62 23.28
C GLN A 53 7.51 -9.00 21.82
N PRO A 54 8.54 -9.15 20.97
CA PRO A 54 8.37 -9.45 19.56
C PRO A 54 7.54 -10.73 19.43
N ARG A 55 6.28 -10.56 19.06
CA ARG A 55 5.40 -11.70 18.74
C ARG A 55 5.64 -12.03 17.28
N PRO A 56 5.83 -13.31 16.92
CA PRO A 56 5.84 -13.70 15.52
C PRO A 56 4.54 -13.22 14.88
N LEU A 57 4.58 -12.77 13.62
CA LEU A 57 3.38 -12.31 12.90
C LEU A 57 2.29 -13.38 12.89
N GLY A 58 2.65 -14.65 12.90
CA GLY A 58 1.76 -15.81 12.96
C GLY A 58 0.92 -15.95 14.22
N SER A 59 1.16 -15.14 15.26
CA SER A 59 0.28 -15.12 16.44
C SER A 59 -1.05 -14.42 16.20
N VAL A 60 -1.21 -13.74 15.06
CA VAL A 60 -2.42 -13.00 14.67
C VAL A 60 -2.81 -13.35 13.24
N VAL A 61 -4.07 -13.65 13.00
CA VAL A 61 -4.64 -13.78 11.65
C VAL A 61 -5.02 -12.39 11.15
N TYR A 62 -4.29 -11.89 10.15
CA TYR A 62 -4.58 -10.60 9.54
C TYR A 62 -5.55 -10.74 8.37
N HIS A 63 -6.64 -9.96 8.38
CA HIS A 63 -7.56 -9.88 7.27
C HIS A 63 -7.04 -8.97 6.16
N LYS A 64 -6.29 -7.92 6.52
CA LYS A 64 -5.73 -6.97 5.59
C LYS A 64 -4.29 -6.66 5.93
N VAL A 65 -3.45 -6.65 4.90
CA VAL A 65 -2.06 -6.20 4.99
C VAL A 65 -1.88 -5.00 4.08
N PHE A 66 -1.45 -3.89 4.66
CA PHE A 66 -1.14 -2.65 3.93
C PHE A 66 0.36 -2.56 3.75
N ILE A 67 0.82 -2.50 2.52
CA ILE A 67 2.22 -2.21 2.18
C ILE A 67 2.30 -0.73 1.86
N VAL A 68 3.03 0.02 2.67
CA VAL A 68 3.19 1.47 2.54
C VAL A 68 4.63 1.77 2.15
N GLY A 69 4.82 2.48 1.06
CA GLY A 69 6.15 2.80 0.57
C GLY A 69 6.13 3.56 -0.75
N HIS A 70 7.30 3.85 -1.27
CA HIS A 70 7.47 4.50 -2.56
C HIS A 70 7.72 3.49 -3.67
N HIS A 71 7.26 3.83 -4.88
CA HIS A 71 7.58 3.04 -6.05
C HIS A 71 9.04 3.26 -6.46
N ALA A 72 9.78 2.17 -6.61
CA ALA A 72 11.12 2.22 -7.14
C ALA A 72 11.14 1.73 -8.57
N LEU A 73 11.44 2.62 -9.50
CA LEU A 73 11.78 2.28 -10.87
C LEU A 73 13.30 2.26 -10.99
N THR A 74 13.86 1.11 -11.28
CA THR A 74 15.26 1.05 -11.71
C THR A 74 15.31 1.50 -13.17
N ARG A 75 15.92 2.63 -13.47
CA ARG A 75 16.11 3.13 -14.83
C ARG A 75 16.69 2.00 -15.71
N GLY A 76 16.03 1.71 -16.81
CA GLY A 76 16.53 0.78 -17.82
C GLY A 76 16.25 -0.71 -17.58
N MET A 77 15.57 -1.10 -16.49
CA MET A 77 15.20 -2.51 -16.25
C MET A 77 13.70 -2.66 -16.00
N PRO A 78 12.90 -2.98 -17.02
CA PRO A 78 11.45 -3.11 -16.90
C PRO A 78 11.01 -4.26 -15.96
N THR A 79 11.90 -5.20 -15.64
CA THR A 79 11.57 -6.44 -14.92
C THR A 79 11.88 -6.42 -13.42
N ARG A 80 12.50 -5.36 -12.90
CA ARG A 80 12.83 -5.24 -11.47
C ARG A 80 11.90 -4.24 -10.79
N ARG A 81 10.67 -4.69 -10.52
CA ARG A 81 9.67 -3.88 -9.85
C ARG A 81 9.50 -4.32 -8.41
N GLY A 82 9.42 -3.34 -7.55
CA GLY A 82 9.30 -3.54 -6.12
C GLY A 82 9.00 -2.22 -5.44
N VAL A 83 9.30 -2.15 -4.17
CA VAL A 83 9.11 -1.00 -3.31
C VAL A 83 10.47 -0.43 -2.96
N ALA A 84 10.60 0.90 -2.93
CA ALA A 84 11.83 1.55 -2.53
C ALA A 84 12.12 1.30 -1.05
N LEU A 85 13.34 0.88 -0.75
CA LEU A 85 13.88 0.71 0.59
C LEU A 85 15.16 1.55 0.71
N GLY A 86 15.00 2.82 1.12
CA GLY A 86 16.07 3.81 0.98
C GLY A 86 16.47 3.94 -0.49
N ASP A 87 17.76 3.86 -0.78
CA ASP A 87 18.32 3.91 -2.15
C ASP A 87 18.27 2.58 -2.91
N ARG A 88 17.67 1.56 -2.32
CA ARG A 88 17.61 0.20 -2.88
C ARG A 88 16.20 -0.15 -3.32
N LEU A 89 16.11 -1.07 -4.27
CA LEU A 89 14.88 -1.72 -4.64
C LEU A 89 14.68 -2.97 -3.78
N LEU A 90 13.56 -3.07 -3.08
CA LEU A 90 13.09 -4.31 -2.46
C LEU A 90 12.13 -5.00 -3.45
N PRO A 91 12.54 -6.12 -4.08
CA PRO A 91 11.67 -6.88 -4.96
C PRO A 91 10.42 -7.38 -4.23
N THR A 92 9.29 -7.44 -4.92
CA THR A 92 8.02 -7.91 -4.31
C THR A 92 8.10 -9.33 -3.80
N SER A 93 8.82 -10.22 -4.52
CA SER A 93 9.05 -11.60 -4.06
C SER A 93 9.79 -11.63 -2.73
N HIS A 94 10.87 -10.87 -2.62
CA HIS A 94 11.67 -10.81 -1.39
C HIS A 94 10.84 -10.24 -0.22
N LEU A 95 10.02 -9.21 -0.46
CA LEU A 95 9.12 -8.65 0.55
C LEU A 95 8.14 -9.71 1.07
N ILE A 96 7.53 -10.49 0.18
CA ILE A 96 6.60 -11.56 0.56
C ILE A 96 7.34 -12.63 1.36
N ASP A 97 8.52 -13.08 0.88
CA ASP A 97 9.33 -14.10 1.55
C ASP A 97 9.71 -13.68 2.97
N MET A 98 10.07 -12.41 3.16
CA MET A 98 10.35 -11.87 4.49
C MET A 98 9.13 -11.92 5.41
N LEU A 99 7.95 -11.55 4.90
CA LEU A 99 6.71 -11.57 5.69
C LEU A 99 6.31 -13.02 6.05
N VAL A 100 6.43 -13.95 5.12
CA VAL A 100 6.20 -15.38 5.36
C VAL A 100 7.19 -15.93 6.38
N ALA A 101 8.49 -15.63 6.24
CA ALA A 101 9.52 -16.05 7.20
C ALA A 101 9.29 -15.46 8.60
N ALA A 102 8.67 -14.28 8.70
CA ALA A 102 8.25 -13.68 9.96
C ALA A 102 6.96 -14.30 10.53
N GLY A 103 6.38 -15.28 9.83
CA GLY A 103 5.20 -16.03 10.27
C GLY A 103 3.87 -15.46 9.78
N LEU A 104 3.85 -14.54 8.81
CA LEU A 104 2.60 -14.07 8.24
C LEU A 104 1.83 -15.24 7.60
N HIS A 105 0.58 -15.41 8.00
CA HIS A 105 -0.37 -16.30 7.32
C HIS A 105 -1.08 -15.57 6.18
N GLU A 106 -1.61 -16.32 5.22
CA GLU A 106 -2.36 -15.78 4.09
C GLU A 106 -3.48 -14.83 4.56
N PRO A 107 -3.42 -13.52 4.23
CA PRO A 107 -4.48 -12.59 4.55
C PRO A 107 -5.57 -12.64 3.48
N SER A 108 -6.77 -12.14 3.77
CA SER A 108 -7.79 -11.99 2.73
C SER A 108 -7.42 -10.94 1.67
N ARG A 109 -6.55 -9.98 2.03
CA ARG A 109 -6.21 -8.88 1.11
C ARG A 109 -4.89 -8.20 1.43
N PHE A 110 -4.09 -7.99 0.38
CA PHE A 110 -3.00 -7.01 0.37
C PHE A 110 -3.45 -5.70 -0.27
N ILE A 111 -2.99 -4.57 0.26
CA ILE A 111 -3.28 -3.24 -0.26
C ILE A 111 -1.95 -2.51 -0.40
N LEU A 112 -1.49 -2.33 -1.64
CA LEU A 112 -0.24 -1.66 -1.94
C LEU A 112 -0.50 -0.15 -2.00
N ILE A 113 -0.15 0.58 -0.94
CA ILE A 113 -0.11 2.05 -0.91
C ILE A 113 1.27 2.47 -1.43
N VAL A 114 1.47 2.21 -2.70
CA VAL A 114 2.69 2.46 -3.45
C VAL A 114 2.28 3.12 -4.76
N CYS A 115 2.90 4.25 -5.09
CA CYS A 115 2.58 5.00 -6.29
C CYS A 115 2.76 4.13 -7.55
N ASN A 116 1.81 4.22 -8.47
CA ASN A 116 1.85 3.50 -9.76
C ASN A 116 2.06 1.98 -9.67
N ALA A 117 1.72 1.36 -8.55
CA ALA A 117 1.96 -0.07 -8.31
C ALA A 117 1.20 -1.00 -9.28
N ALA A 118 0.12 -0.51 -9.90
CA ALA A 118 -0.62 -1.24 -10.93
C ALA A 118 -0.28 -0.81 -12.36
N ARG A 119 0.76 0.01 -12.56
CA ARG A 119 1.24 0.38 -13.89
C ARG A 119 2.41 -0.50 -14.33
N GLY A 120 2.38 -0.90 -15.59
CA GLY A 120 3.42 -1.73 -16.20
C GLY A 120 4.65 -0.97 -16.64
N SER A 121 4.56 0.14 -17.35
CA SER A 121 5.70 0.88 -17.87
C SER A 121 5.66 2.37 -17.53
N SER A 122 6.83 3.03 -17.70
CA SER A 122 6.98 4.48 -17.53
C SER A 122 6.52 5.29 -18.76
N THR A 123 6.08 4.64 -19.84
CA THR A 123 5.79 5.29 -21.12
C THR A 123 4.43 6.00 -21.19
N GLY A 124 3.67 6.01 -20.10
CA GLY A 124 2.44 6.80 -20.00
C GLY A 124 1.19 6.17 -20.64
N ASN A 125 1.33 5.17 -21.50
CA ASN A 125 0.20 4.43 -22.06
C ASN A 125 -0.23 3.32 -21.11
N VAL A 126 -1.40 3.52 -20.49
CA VAL A 126 -2.03 2.55 -19.57
C VAL A 126 -2.75 1.45 -20.38
N MET A 127 -2.15 0.96 -21.45
CA MET A 127 -2.75 -0.12 -22.23
C MET A 127 -2.45 -1.48 -21.61
N GLN A 128 -3.36 -2.39 -21.79
CA GLN A 128 -3.46 -3.72 -21.16
C GLN A 128 -2.16 -4.55 -21.11
N ASP A 129 -1.25 -4.32 -22.03
CA ASP A 129 -0.01 -5.11 -22.15
C ASP A 129 1.01 -4.86 -21.03
N ASP A 130 0.87 -3.75 -20.30
CA ASP A 130 1.81 -3.35 -19.25
C ASP A 130 1.45 -3.82 -17.85
N ILE A 131 0.21 -4.23 -17.61
CA ILE A 131 -0.27 -4.68 -16.29
C ILE A 131 0.51 -5.91 -15.79
N GLY A 132 0.84 -6.83 -16.71
CA GLY A 132 1.61 -8.04 -16.42
C GLY A 132 3.03 -7.79 -15.87
N TYR A 133 3.54 -6.57 -16.01
CA TYR A 133 4.85 -6.16 -15.49
C TYR A 133 4.74 -5.23 -14.27
N SER A 134 3.52 -4.97 -13.79
CA SER A 134 3.31 -4.07 -12.64
C SER A 134 3.79 -4.69 -11.33
N THR A 135 4.10 -3.83 -10.36
CA THR A 135 4.41 -4.26 -8.98
C THR A 135 3.27 -5.09 -8.39
N GLY A 136 2.01 -4.68 -8.64
CA GLY A 136 0.82 -5.40 -8.17
C GLY A 136 0.67 -6.79 -8.78
N HIS A 137 0.92 -6.93 -10.09
CA HIS A 137 0.90 -8.22 -10.77
C HIS A 137 2.03 -9.13 -10.26
N ASN A 138 3.27 -8.63 -10.17
CA ASN A 138 4.40 -9.41 -9.66
C ASN A 138 4.19 -9.84 -8.20
N PHE A 139 3.57 -8.96 -7.39
CA PHE A 139 3.18 -9.31 -6.03
C PHE A 139 2.18 -10.47 -6.02
N ALA A 140 1.11 -10.39 -6.81
CA ALA A 140 0.12 -11.44 -6.91
C ALA A 140 0.72 -12.74 -7.48
N SER A 141 1.57 -12.66 -8.52
CA SER A 141 2.26 -13.85 -9.06
C SER A 141 3.07 -14.57 -8.00
N ARG A 142 3.80 -13.83 -7.13
CA ARG A 142 4.53 -14.46 -6.03
C ARG A 142 3.61 -15.14 -5.03
N LEU A 143 2.40 -14.61 -4.77
CA LEU A 143 1.43 -15.28 -3.91
C LEU A 143 1.02 -16.65 -4.47
N SER A 144 0.86 -16.79 -5.80
CA SER A 144 0.56 -18.07 -6.42
C SER A 144 1.68 -19.11 -6.29
N GLU A 145 2.93 -18.66 -6.26
CA GLU A 145 4.09 -19.54 -6.10
C GLU A 145 4.20 -20.14 -4.69
N ILE A 146 3.52 -19.54 -3.71
CA ILE A 146 3.46 -20.01 -2.31
C ILE A 146 2.06 -20.53 -1.94
N ASP A 147 1.24 -20.88 -2.94
CA ASP A 147 -0.13 -21.41 -2.79
C ASP A 147 -1.13 -20.48 -2.07
N TRP A 148 -0.89 -19.17 -2.06
CA TRP A 148 -1.80 -18.18 -1.49
C TRP A 148 -2.79 -17.68 -2.56
N PHE A 149 -3.82 -18.47 -2.84
CA PHE A 149 -4.80 -18.20 -3.89
C PHE A 149 -6.05 -17.46 -3.43
N THR A 150 -6.24 -17.27 -2.12
CA THR A 150 -7.43 -16.59 -1.60
C THR A 150 -7.21 -15.10 -1.35
N ALA A 151 -5.95 -14.67 -1.35
CA ALA A 151 -5.57 -13.28 -1.11
C ALA A 151 -5.74 -12.40 -2.36
N ASP A 152 -6.55 -11.35 -2.25
CA ASP A 152 -6.61 -10.28 -3.26
C ASP A 152 -5.45 -9.31 -3.11
N VAL A 153 -4.91 -8.80 -4.22
CA VAL A 153 -3.95 -7.69 -4.22
C VAL A 153 -4.59 -6.45 -4.83
N HIS A 154 -4.64 -5.38 -4.08
CA HIS A 154 -5.15 -4.09 -4.54
C HIS A 154 -3.99 -3.12 -4.74
N ALA A 155 -3.82 -2.59 -5.94
CA ALA A 155 -2.76 -1.65 -6.30
C ALA A 155 -3.32 -0.44 -7.05
N TYR A 156 -2.57 0.66 -7.08
CA TYR A 156 -3.00 1.91 -7.69
C TYR A 156 -2.28 2.15 -9.02
N THR A 157 -3.02 2.69 -10.00
CA THR A 157 -2.48 3.07 -11.32
C THR A 157 -1.87 4.48 -11.32
N GLN A 158 -2.06 5.22 -10.24
CA GLN A 158 -1.61 6.61 -10.09
C GLN A 158 -0.81 6.77 -8.79
N GLU A 159 -0.23 7.93 -8.61
CA GLU A 159 0.37 8.31 -7.35
C GLU A 159 -0.69 8.31 -6.24
N VAL A 160 -0.37 7.70 -5.13
CA VAL A 160 -1.27 7.56 -3.98
C VAL A 160 -0.56 8.01 -2.72
N GLY A 161 -1.25 8.80 -1.92
CA GLY A 161 -0.81 9.22 -0.59
C GLY A 161 -1.84 8.89 0.48
N VAL A 162 -1.46 9.11 1.71
CA VAL A 162 -2.34 9.06 2.89
C VAL A 162 -2.45 10.48 3.44
N ILE A 163 -3.67 10.92 3.75
CA ILE A 163 -3.91 12.23 4.39
C ILE A 163 -3.32 12.19 5.78
N ASP A 164 -2.23 12.89 5.96
CA ASP A 164 -1.61 13.20 7.26
C ASP A 164 -2.21 14.47 7.88
N GLU A 165 -1.75 14.83 9.06
CA GLU A 165 -2.23 16.02 9.77
C GLU A 165 -1.95 17.31 8.99
N GLY A 166 -0.77 17.44 8.40
CA GLY A 166 -0.39 18.60 7.61
C GLY A 166 -1.27 18.76 6.37
N THR A 167 -1.43 17.71 5.59
CA THR A 167 -2.31 17.69 4.40
C THR A 167 -3.76 17.99 4.79
N HIS A 168 -4.26 17.42 5.89
CA HIS A 168 -5.62 17.68 6.38
C HIS A 168 -5.81 19.14 6.78
N ALA A 169 -4.86 19.73 7.50
CA ALA A 169 -4.90 21.14 7.87
C ALA A 169 -4.89 22.09 6.66
N LEU A 170 -4.08 21.76 5.63
CA LEU A 170 -4.07 22.49 4.38
C LEU A 170 -5.42 22.42 3.66
N MET A 171 -6.06 21.25 3.61
CA MET A 171 -7.39 21.09 3.03
C MET A 171 -8.46 21.90 3.80
N GLN A 172 -8.41 21.86 5.13
CA GLN A 172 -9.32 22.67 5.96
C GLN A 172 -9.14 24.16 5.71
N THR A 173 -7.89 24.61 5.57
CA THR A 173 -7.59 26.01 5.25
C THR A 173 -8.11 26.38 3.86
N ALA A 174 -7.88 25.54 2.85
CA ALA A 174 -8.41 25.75 1.51
C ALA A 174 -9.94 25.80 1.49
N ALA A 175 -10.62 24.98 2.29
CA ALA A 175 -12.08 25.02 2.42
C ALA A 175 -12.57 26.31 3.08
N ARG A 176 -11.89 26.78 4.14
CA ARG A 176 -12.22 28.06 4.80
C ARG A 176 -12.07 29.26 3.87
N HIS A 177 -11.13 29.21 2.93
CA HIS A 177 -10.93 30.27 1.93
C HIS A 177 -11.77 30.08 0.66
N GLY A 178 -12.66 29.07 0.61
CA GLY A 178 -13.53 28.82 -0.55
C GLY A 178 -12.81 28.27 -1.78
N ILE A 179 -11.55 27.83 -1.64
CA ILE A 179 -10.74 27.22 -2.73
C ILE A 179 -11.28 25.83 -3.04
N ILE A 180 -11.73 25.10 -2.03
CA ILE A 180 -12.42 23.81 -2.16
C ILE A 180 -13.71 23.83 -1.33
N GLN A 181 -14.65 22.95 -1.64
CA GLN A 181 -15.86 22.79 -0.84
C GLN A 181 -15.56 22.02 0.46
N ALA A 182 -16.33 22.29 1.53
CA ALA A 182 -16.14 21.63 2.82
C ALA A 182 -16.26 20.10 2.75
N ASN A 183 -17.13 19.58 1.86
CA ASN A 183 -17.30 18.15 1.64
C ASN A 183 -16.12 17.48 0.89
N GLN A 184 -15.19 18.28 0.36
CA GLN A 184 -13.97 17.81 -0.30
C GLN A 184 -12.81 17.63 0.69
N VAL A 185 -12.95 18.06 1.94
CA VAL A 185 -11.96 17.83 2.98
C VAL A 185 -11.98 16.34 3.35
N LEU A 186 -10.94 15.62 2.98
CA LEU A 186 -10.82 14.19 3.27
C LEU A 186 -10.41 13.95 4.73
N PRO A 187 -11.00 12.97 5.41
CA PRO A 187 -10.61 12.62 6.76
C PRO A 187 -9.15 12.13 6.84
N LEU A 188 -8.51 12.35 7.99
CA LEU A 188 -7.19 11.80 8.30
C LEU A 188 -7.11 10.30 7.99
N GLY A 189 -5.94 9.86 7.51
CA GLY A 189 -5.68 8.47 7.12
C GLY A 189 -6.44 8.01 5.87
N SER A 190 -7.18 8.90 5.18
CA SER A 190 -7.76 8.60 3.88
C SER A 190 -6.65 8.49 2.84
N ARG A 191 -6.84 7.58 1.90
CA ARG A 191 -5.97 7.50 0.72
C ARG A 191 -6.49 8.47 -0.34
N TYR A 192 -5.60 9.15 -1.01
CA TYR A 192 -5.94 10.08 -2.08
C TYR A 192 -5.00 9.89 -3.27
N HIS A 193 -5.44 10.33 -4.45
CA HIS A 193 -4.59 10.39 -5.63
C HIS A 193 -3.88 11.72 -5.67
N MET A 194 -2.57 11.66 -5.88
CA MET A 194 -1.78 12.85 -6.20
C MET A 194 -2.00 13.13 -7.70
N SER A 195 -2.63 14.26 -8.04
CA SER A 195 -2.61 14.73 -9.40
C SER A 195 -1.22 15.26 -9.71
N GLY A 196 -0.68 15.00 -10.90
CA GLY A 196 0.68 15.40 -11.31
C GLY A 196 0.99 16.91 -11.31
N SER A 197 0.13 17.73 -10.77
CA SER A 197 0.38 19.09 -10.31
C SER A 197 0.59 19.06 -8.81
N ASN A 198 1.75 19.51 -8.35
CA ASN A 198 2.12 19.62 -6.93
C ASN A 198 1.22 20.57 -6.10
N LEU A 199 0.04 20.88 -6.58
CA LEU A 199 -0.90 21.80 -5.94
C LEU A 199 -2.14 21.06 -5.43
N PRO A 200 -2.53 21.23 -4.14
CA PRO A 200 -3.82 20.79 -3.63
C PRO A 200 -4.97 21.45 -4.44
N PRO A 201 -6.14 20.79 -4.49
CA PRO A 201 -6.61 19.78 -3.57
C PRO A 201 -6.34 18.36 -4.06
N PRO A 202 -6.02 17.42 -3.16
CA PRO A 202 -5.96 16.01 -3.49
C PRO A 202 -7.34 15.56 -3.99
N ARG A 203 -7.39 14.94 -5.16
CA ARG A 203 -8.64 14.45 -5.73
C ARG A 203 -9.17 13.26 -4.96
N PRO A 204 -10.49 13.13 -4.80
CA PRO A 204 -11.09 11.95 -4.19
C PRO A 204 -10.64 10.66 -4.91
N ARG A 205 -10.58 9.59 -4.18
CA ARG A 205 -10.12 8.24 -4.54
C ARG A 205 -10.87 7.55 -5.69
N ALA A 206 -12.01 8.08 -6.10
CA ALA A 206 -12.95 7.44 -7.01
C ALA A 206 -12.79 7.90 -8.46
N VAL A 207 -11.56 7.89 -8.99
CA VAL A 207 -11.40 7.98 -10.44
C VAL A 207 -11.47 6.55 -10.98
N ALA A 208 -12.39 6.32 -11.91
CA ALA A 208 -12.53 5.01 -12.57
C ALA A 208 -11.17 4.52 -13.10
N GLY A 209 -10.84 3.26 -12.82
CA GLY A 209 -9.56 2.67 -13.24
C GLY A 209 -8.33 3.11 -12.42
N SER A 210 -8.50 3.92 -11.38
CA SER A 210 -7.37 4.35 -10.53
C SER A 210 -6.85 3.26 -9.60
N LYS A 211 -7.59 2.18 -9.45
CA LYS A 211 -7.25 1.06 -8.59
C LYS A 211 -7.56 -0.26 -9.29
N MET A 212 -6.59 -1.16 -9.27
CA MET A 212 -6.70 -2.51 -9.82
C MET A 212 -6.77 -3.53 -8.68
N ARG A 213 -7.56 -4.56 -8.92
CA ARG A 213 -7.60 -5.78 -8.11
C ARG A 213 -6.97 -6.90 -8.93
N PHE A 214 -5.98 -7.57 -8.33
CA PHE A 214 -5.42 -8.83 -8.82
C PHE A 214 -5.95 -9.92 -7.89
N TYR A 215 -6.51 -10.97 -8.47
CA TYR A 215 -7.17 -12.05 -7.74
C TYR A 215 -7.04 -13.36 -8.50
N PHE A 216 -7.34 -14.47 -7.85
CA PHE A 216 -7.26 -15.77 -8.48
C PHE A 216 -8.67 -16.32 -8.72
N GLN A 217 -8.88 -16.82 -9.93
CA GLN A 217 -10.05 -17.59 -10.29
C GLN A 217 -9.58 -18.94 -10.87
N ASN A 218 -9.98 -20.03 -10.22
CA ASN A 218 -9.50 -21.37 -10.57
C ASN A 218 -7.94 -21.45 -10.64
N ARG A 219 -7.26 -20.80 -9.70
CA ARG A 219 -5.79 -20.68 -9.63
C ARG A 219 -5.15 -19.89 -10.79
N VAL A 220 -5.94 -19.27 -11.63
CA VAL A 220 -5.47 -18.38 -12.70
C VAL A 220 -5.48 -16.95 -12.18
N LEU A 221 -4.37 -16.23 -12.34
CA LEU A 221 -4.27 -14.82 -11.96
C LEU A 221 -5.09 -13.96 -12.91
N CYS A 222 -6.05 -13.23 -12.35
CA CYS A 222 -6.94 -12.31 -13.04
C CYS A 222 -6.73 -10.89 -12.52
N CYS A 223 -7.11 -9.89 -13.31
CA CYS A 223 -7.15 -8.51 -12.85
C CYS A 223 -8.43 -7.80 -13.31
N SER A 224 -8.88 -6.84 -12.49
CA SER A 224 -10.02 -5.98 -12.81
C SER A 224 -9.84 -4.59 -12.22
N ALA A 225 -10.36 -3.57 -12.90
CA ALA A 225 -10.48 -2.26 -12.30
C ALA A 225 -11.52 -2.27 -11.17
N ILE A 226 -11.24 -1.54 -10.10
CA ILE A 226 -12.19 -1.32 -9.00
C ILE A 226 -12.39 0.18 -8.79
N TYR A 227 -13.64 0.54 -8.54
CA TYR A 227 -14.10 1.92 -8.33
C TYR A 227 -14.05 2.31 -6.86
#